data_c7b5ff3544ff173710e9dc23f6d3e238
#
_entry.id   c7b5ff3544ff173710e9dc23f6d3e238
#
_cell.length_a   1.000
_cell.length_b   1.000
_cell.length_c   1.000
_cell.angle_alpha   90.00
_cell.angle_beta   90.00
_cell.angle_gamma   90.00
#
_symmetry.space_group_name_H-M   'P 1'
#
loop_
_entity.id
_entity.type
_entity.pdbx_description
1 polymer ?
#
loop_
_entity_poly.entity_id
_entity_poly.type
_entity_poly.pdbx_seq_one_letter_code
_entity_poly.pdbx_strand_id
1 'polypeptide(L)'
;VSLRYMQGISPKELIPKVLELKQKSTENLRLGSIKIVADGSIQGFTARLKWPGYYNGAPNGMWYTAPEHIQEAYELALENNILVHTHTNGDEATELALHCLEGALAKFPKNDHRFTLQHCQLASTAQFKRMHKLGMCANLFSNHHFYWGDEHYSLTVGPERAHRMNACKTALQEKVPLAIHSDAPVTPLGPLFTAWCAMNRLTFSGRTLGDYEKINKMQALYAITLGAAFTLKIDHEVGSLETGKKADCCVLEEDPFDVDEIKFKDQKILGTIKGGKPHIIENSCLLYTSPSPRDSDQS
;
A
#
# COMPACT_ATOMS: atom_id res chain seq x y z
N VAL A 1 6.03 5.36 12.23
CA VAL A 1 4.80 4.88 12.88
C VAL A 1 3.74 5.97 12.79
N SER A 2 2.55 5.61 12.35
CA SER A 2 1.42 6.52 12.21
C SER A 2 0.43 6.33 13.35
N LEU A 3 -0.13 7.44 13.85
CA LEU A 3 -1.32 7.37 14.69
C LEU A 3 -2.54 7.07 13.82
N ARG A 4 -3.26 6.01 14.15
CA ARG A 4 -4.53 5.70 13.51
C ARG A 4 -5.59 6.68 14.04
N TYR A 5 -6.32 7.32 13.12
CA TYR A 5 -7.53 8.02 13.47
C TYR A 5 -8.57 7.02 14.00
N MET A 6 -9.02 7.22 15.21
CA MET A 6 -10.03 6.35 15.87
C MET A 6 -11.33 7.12 16.04
N GLN A 7 -12.46 6.43 15.90
CA GLN A 7 -13.78 7.02 16.20
C GLN A 7 -13.79 7.62 17.60
N GLY A 8 -14.34 8.82 17.71
CA GLY A 8 -14.46 9.54 19.00
C GLY A 8 -13.32 10.53 19.30
N ILE A 9 -12.29 10.64 18.44
CA ILE A 9 -11.27 11.68 18.54
C ILE A 9 -11.43 12.59 17.34
N SER A 10 -11.63 13.88 17.55
CA SER A 10 -11.69 14.83 16.43
C SER A 10 -10.32 15.02 15.78
N PRO A 11 -10.23 15.38 14.48
CA PRO A 11 -8.95 15.71 13.84
C PRO A 11 -8.19 16.81 14.60
N LYS A 12 -8.89 17.82 15.16
CA LYS A 12 -8.28 18.88 15.96
C LYS A 12 -7.59 18.38 17.22
N GLU A 13 -8.15 17.36 17.88
CA GLU A 13 -7.52 16.73 19.08
C GLU A 13 -6.36 15.79 18.69
N LEU A 14 -6.39 15.24 17.48
CA LEU A 14 -5.35 14.34 16.98
C LEU A 14 -4.05 15.07 16.64
N ILE A 15 -4.14 16.24 15.99
CA ILE A 15 -2.98 16.99 15.49
C ILE A 15 -1.95 17.31 16.59
N PRO A 16 -2.31 17.88 17.75
CA PRO A 16 -1.35 18.13 18.82
C PRO A 16 -0.59 16.89 19.27
N LYS A 17 -1.30 15.75 19.38
CA LYS A 17 -0.68 14.46 19.76
C LYS A 17 0.32 13.97 18.71
N VAL A 18 -0.01 14.13 17.41
CA VAL A 18 0.89 13.78 16.31
C VAL A 18 2.15 14.64 16.35
N LEU A 19 2.01 15.96 16.57
CA LEU A 19 3.13 16.88 16.66
C LEU A 19 4.04 16.58 17.86
N GLU A 20 3.46 16.28 19.02
CA GLU A 20 4.22 15.82 20.21
C GLU A 20 5.00 14.53 19.91
N LEU A 21 4.35 13.54 19.30
CA LEU A 21 5.02 12.29 18.93
C LEU A 21 6.13 12.50 17.91
N LYS A 22 5.96 13.42 16.96
CA LYS A 22 6.98 13.75 15.97
C LYS A 22 8.29 14.18 16.62
N GLN A 23 8.23 14.91 17.75
CA GLN A 23 9.41 15.34 18.52
C GLN A 23 10.14 14.17 19.20
N LYS A 24 9.45 13.06 19.44
CA LYS A 24 10.02 11.83 20.03
C LYS A 24 10.64 10.89 18.99
N SER A 25 10.74 11.31 17.73
CA SER A 25 11.39 10.54 16.69
C SER A 25 12.89 10.38 16.96
N THR A 26 13.43 9.22 16.59
CA THR A 26 14.86 8.91 16.67
C THR A 26 15.39 8.55 15.30
N GLU A 27 16.68 8.32 15.17
CA GLU A 27 17.29 7.84 13.92
C GLU A 27 16.61 6.56 13.39
N ASN A 28 16.23 5.64 14.30
CA ASN A 28 15.66 4.34 13.98
C ASN A 28 14.13 4.28 14.07
N LEU A 29 13.47 5.32 14.57
CA LEU A 29 12.02 5.35 14.77
C LEU A 29 11.45 6.70 14.37
N ARG A 30 10.69 6.74 13.28
CA ARG A 30 10.00 7.95 12.85
C ARG A 30 8.55 7.90 13.25
N LEU A 31 8.13 8.94 13.94
CA LEU A 31 6.77 9.16 14.43
C LEU A 31 6.20 10.42 13.77
N GLY A 32 4.88 10.62 13.85
CA GLY A 32 4.27 11.89 13.46
C GLY A 32 3.60 11.88 12.09
N SER A 33 3.07 10.73 11.66
CA SER A 33 2.13 10.63 10.54
C SER A 33 0.75 10.16 11.01
N ILE A 34 -0.28 10.36 10.19
CA ILE A 34 -1.65 9.97 10.45
C ILE A 34 -2.03 8.81 9.53
N LYS A 35 -2.72 7.81 10.08
CA LYS A 35 -3.43 6.78 9.32
C LYS A 35 -4.94 6.98 9.46
N ILE A 36 -5.62 7.23 8.35
CA ILE A 36 -7.07 7.28 8.24
C ILE A 36 -7.56 5.95 7.66
N VAL A 37 -8.70 5.47 8.12
CA VAL A 37 -9.40 4.30 7.55
C VAL A 37 -10.73 4.80 7.00
N ALA A 38 -10.84 4.92 5.68
CA ALA A 38 -12.04 5.45 5.05
C ALA A 38 -13.15 4.40 4.98
N ASP A 39 -12.84 3.19 4.53
CA ASP A 39 -13.77 2.06 4.40
C ASP A 39 -13.18 0.77 4.99
N GLY A 40 -13.88 -0.35 4.80
CA GLY A 40 -13.43 -1.66 5.26
C GLY A 40 -12.70 -2.48 4.19
N SER A 41 -12.87 -3.82 4.22
CA SER A 41 -12.22 -4.76 3.30
C SER A 41 -13.18 -5.34 2.28
N ILE A 42 -12.67 -5.70 1.09
CA ILE A 42 -13.49 -6.30 0.03
C ILE A 42 -13.93 -7.71 0.44
N GLN A 43 -13.02 -8.54 0.94
CA GLN A 43 -13.31 -9.91 1.37
C GLN A 43 -14.26 -9.97 2.58
N GLY A 44 -14.30 -8.93 3.40
CA GLY A 44 -15.23 -8.81 4.52
C GLY A 44 -16.53 -8.08 4.19
N PHE A 45 -16.81 -7.79 2.92
CA PHE A 45 -18.00 -7.06 2.45
C PHE A 45 -18.22 -5.71 3.15
N THR A 46 -17.15 -5.06 3.60
CA THR A 46 -17.20 -3.78 4.32
C THR A 46 -16.54 -2.62 3.56
N ALA A 47 -15.93 -2.89 2.40
CA ALA A 47 -15.44 -1.85 1.50
C ALA A 47 -16.59 -1.10 0.80
N ARG A 48 -16.39 0.20 0.56
CA ARG A 48 -17.36 1.06 -0.16
C ARG A 48 -17.13 0.99 -1.66
N LEU A 49 -18.03 0.33 -2.37
CA LEU A 49 -17.96 0.09 -3.80
C LEU A 49 -18.96 0.98 -4.55
N LYS A 50 -18.51 1.56 -5.67
CA LYS A 50 -19.41 2.19 -6.64
C LYS A 50 -20.35 1.15 -7.24
N TRP A 51 -21.47 1.62 -7.79
CA TRP A 51 -22.37 0.76 -8.55
C TRP A 51 -21.58 -0.09 -9.58
N PRO A 52 -21.90 -1.38 -9.73
CA PRO A 52 -23.02 -2.14 -9.20
C PRO A 52 -22.83 -2.71 -7.77
N GLY A 53 -21.79 -2.36 -7.04
CA GLY A 53 -21.54 -2.88 -5.69
C GLY A 53 -20.86 -4.25 -5.71
N TYR A 54 -21.19 -5.11 -4.75
CA TYR A 54 -20.65 -6.46 -4.66
C TYR A 54 -21.31 -7.40 -5.68
N TYR A 55 -20.51 -8.27 -6.29
CA TYR A 55 -20.94 -9.17 -7.37
C TYR A 55 -22.02 -10.16 -6.92
N ASN A 56 -21.96 -10.62 -5.69
CA ASN A 56 -22.98 -11.52 -5.10
C ASN A 56 -24.23 -10.79 -4.58
N GLY A 57 -24.34 -9.47 -4.78
CA GLY A 57 -25.47 -8.66 -4.29
C GLY A 57 -25.44 -8.32 -2.81
N ALA A 58 -24.33 -8.58 -2.11
CA ALA A 58 -24.19 -8.15 -0.73
C ALA A 58 -24.36 -6.62 -0.57
N PRO A 59 -24.90 -6.13 0.57
CA PRO A 59 -24.97 -4.70 0.83
C PRO A 59 -23.63 -4.01 0.70
N ASN A 60 -23.63 -2.75 0.26
CA ASN A 60 -22.40 -1.96 0.21
C ASN A 60 -21.85 -1.75 1.62
N GLY A 61 -20.52 -1.58 1.72
CA GLY A 61 -19.82 -1.36 2.98
C GLY A 61 -20.18 -0.05 3.67
N MET A 62 -19.46 0.28 4.72
CA MET A 62 -19.69 1.47 5.54
C MET A 62 -18.47 2.40 5.55
N TRP A 63 -18.70 3.66 5.89
CA TRP A 63 -17.63 4.59 6.22
C TRP A 63 -17.12 4.31 7.64
N TYR A 64 -15.82 4.03 7.76
CA TYR A 64 -15.15 3.91 9.07
C TYR A 64 -14.75 5.28 9.63
N THR A 65 -14.52 6.24 8.76
CA THR A 65 -14.30 7.65 9.10
C THR A 65 -15.33 8.48 8.34
N ALA A 66 -16.01 9.39 9.03
CA ALA A 66 -16.98 10.28 8.40
C ALA A 66 -16.29 11.15 7.33
N PRO A 67 -16.94 11.39 6.18
CA PRO A 67 -16.35 12.16 5.08
C PRO A 67 -15.81 13.53 5.49
N GLU A 68 -16.57 14.26 6.32
CA GLU A 68 -16.20 15.57 6.86
C GLU A 68 -14.95 15.51 7.75
N HIS A 69 -14.75 14.43 8.48
CA HIS A 69 -13.54 14.22 9.29
C HIS A 69 -12.32 13.89 8.44
N ILE A 70 -12.49 13.21 7.29
CA ILE A 70 -11.40 12.97 6.34
C ILE A 70 -10.92 14.29 5.78
N GLN A 71 -11.84 15.16 5.35
CA GLN A 71 -11.50 16.47 4.81
C GLN A 71 -10.81 17.34 5.86
N GLU A 72 -11.38 17.46 7.06
CA GLU A 72 -10.77 18.22 8.16
C GLU A 72 -9.38 17.71 8.52
N ALA A 73 -9.18 16.39 8.57
CA ALA A 73 -7.87 15.80 8.83
C ALA A 73 -6.86 16.13 7.74
N TYR A 74 -7.25 16.14 6.47
CA TYR A 74 -6.39 16.54 5.37
C TYR A 74 -6.02 18.02 5.44
N GLU A 75 -6.99 18.91 5.72
CA GLU A 75 -6.76 20.35 5.87
C GLU A 75 -5.73 20.62 6.97
N LEU A 76 -5.96 20.06 8.17
CA LEU A 76 -5.06 20.23 9.31
C LEU A 76 -3.68 19.60 9.10
N ALA A 77 -3.63 18.46 8.40
CA ALA A 77 -2.37 17.82 8.08
C ALA A 77 -1.53 18.62 7.07
N LEU A 78 -2.16 19.22 6.04
CA LEU A 78 -1.50 20.11 5.10
C LEU A 78 -0.95 21.34 5.80
N GLU A 79 -1.74 21.99 6.64
CA GLU A 79 -1.37 23.17 7.43
C GLU A 79 -0.15 22.89 8.33
N ASN A 80 -0.13 21.73 8.98
CA ASN A 80 0.89 21.34 9.96
C ASN A 80 2.05 20.49 9.41
N ASN A 81 2.15 20.29 8.09
CA ASN A 81 3.18 19.47 7.45
C ASN A 81 3.24 18.02 8.00
N ILE A 82 2.08 17.41 8.18
CA ILE A 82 1.92 16.04 8.65
C ILE A 82 1.63 15.13 7.45
N LEU A 83 2.33 14.01 7.35
CA LEU A 83 2.09 13.01 6.32
C LEU A 83 0.83 12.20 6.65
N VAL A 84 -0.02 11.95 5.66
CA VAL A 84 -1.25 11.16 5.82
C VAL A 84 -1.25 9.97 4.89
N HIS A 85 -1.61 8.81 5.46
CA HIS A 85 -1.88 7.58 4.74
C HIS A 85 -3.34 7.20 4.95
N THR A 86 -4.11 7.07 3.87
CA THR A 86 -5.54 6.78 3.93
C THR A 86 -5.83 5.39 3.33
N HIS A 87 -6.42 4.53 4.12
CA HIS A 87 -6.91 3.23 3.67
C HIS A 87 -8.15 3.43 2.77
N THR A 88 -8.09 2.92 1.57
CA THR A 88 -9.21 2.88 0.62
C THR A 88 -9.17 1.56 -0.14
N ASN A 89 -10.12 0.66 0.09
CA ASN A 89 -10.24 -0.58 -0.67
C ASN A 89 -11.20 -0.44 -1.84
N GLY A 90 -12.36 0.14 -1.60
CA GLY A 90 -13.34 0.38 -2.63
C GLY A 90 -13.05 1.63 -3.47
N ASP A 91 -13.56 1.60 -4.69
CA ASP A 91 -13.46 2.71 -5.63
C ASP A 91 -14.31 3.93 -5.21
N GLU A 92 -15.38 3.72 -4.42
CA GLU A 92 -16.14 4.82 -3.81
C GLU A 92 -15.34 5.50 -2.70
N ALA A 93 -14.61 4.72 -1.87
CA ALA A 93 -13.74 5.27 -0.84
C ALA A 93 -12.54 6.03 -1.43
N THR A 94 -11.98 5.52 -2.53
CA THR A 94 -10.95 6.23 -3.29
C THR A 94 -11.48 7.57 -3.82
N GLU A 95 -12.71 7.59 -4.37
CA GLU A 95 -13.35 8.81 -4.86
C GLU A 95 -13.52 9.86 -3.77
N LEU A 96 -14.02 9.44 -2.60
CA LEU A 96 -14.18 10.32 -1.45
C LEU A 96 -12.85 10.93 -1.01
N ALA A 97 -11.79 10.11 -0.88
CA ALA A 97 -10.47 10.59 -0.48
C ALA A 97 -9.91 11.63 -1.45
N LEU A 98 -10.10 11.43 -2.77
CA LEU A 98 -9.71 12.39 -3.80
C LEU A 98 -10.48 13.71 -3.66
N HIS A 99 -11.80 13.63 -3.47
CA HIS A 99 -12.65 14.81 -3.30
C HIS A 99 -12.27 15.62 -2.05
N CYS A 100 -12.06 14.94 -0.92
CA CYS A 100 -11.60 15.58 0.31
C CYS A 100 -10.25 16.29 0.14
N LEU A 101 -9.32 15.66 -0.60
CA LEU A 101 -8.01 16.29 -0.83
C LEU A 101 -8.11 17.50 -1.77
N GLU A 102 -8.94 17.46 -2.80
CA GLU A 102 -9.21 18.61 -3.66
C GLU A 102 -9.68 19.80 -2.85
N GLY A 103 -10.66 19.59 -1.94
CA GLY A 103 -11.16 20.61 -1.02
C GLY A 103 -10.07 21.13 -0.06
N ALA A 104 -9.27 20.23 0.49
CA ALA A 104 -8.20 20.61 1.40
C ALA A 104 -7.07 21.40 0.71
N LEU A 105 -6.66 21.02 -0.50
CA LEU A 105 -5.64 21.72 -1.29
C LEU A 105 -6.11 23.09 -1.79
N ALA A 106 -7.42 23.28 -1.98
CA ALA A 106 -7.98 24.59 -2.31
C ALA A 106 -7.79 25.61 -1.16
N LYS A 107 -7.80 25.14 0.10
CA LYS A 107 -7.57 25.96 1.29
C LYS A 107 -6.08 26.06 1.65
N PHE A 108 -5.36 24.97 1.57
CA PHE A 108 -3.95 24.84 1.96
C PHE A 108 -3.12 24.28 0.79
N PRO A 109 -2.83 25.08 -0.24
CA PRO A 109 -2.06 24.63 -1.40
C PRO A 109 -0.68 24.09 -1.02
N LYS A 110 -0.33 22.89 -1.51
CA LYS A 110 0.95 22.26 -1.24
C LYS A 110 1.36 21.30 -2.36
N ASN A 111 2.55 21.50 -2.91
CA ASN A 111 3.03 20.73 -4.06
C ASN A 111 3.59 19.37 -3.69
N ASP A 112 4.26 19.21 -2.53
CA ASP A 112 4.93 17.97 -2.12
C ASP A 112 4.37 17.47 -0.77
N HIS A 113 3.08 17.20 -0.72
CA HIS A 113 2.45 16.61 0.48
C HIS A 113 2.64 15.09 0.55
N ARG A 114 2.68 14.38 -0.60
CA ARG A 114 2.79 12.91 -0.76
C ARG A 114 1.76 12.12 0.06
N PHE A 115 0.55 12.64 0.22
CA PHE A 115 -0.52 11.88 0.84
C PHE A 115 -0.74 10.60 0.04
N THR A 116 -0.79 9.47 0.74
CA THR A 116 -0.76 8.16 0.11
C THR A 116 -2.06 7.42 0.36
N LEU A 117 -2.70 6.94 -0.72
CA LEU A 117 -3.78 5.98 -0.58
C LEU A 117 -3.18 4.57 -0.43
N GLN A 118 -3.60 3.91 0.65
CA GLN A 118 -3.20 2.54 0.95
C GLN A 118 -4.21 1.59 0.35
N HIS A 119 -3.73 0.48 -0.18
CA HIS A 119 -4.46 -0.58 -0.85
C HIS A 119 -4.97 -0.17 -2.23
N CYS A 120 -5.81 0.84 -2.38
CA CYS A 120 -6.36 1.33 -3.66
C CYS A 120 -6.86 0.19 -4.57
N GLN A 121 -7.41 -0.87 -3.99
CA GLN A 121 -7.58 -2.15 -4.68
C GLN A 121 -8.43 -2.04 -5.95
N LEU A 122 -9.46 -1.20 -5.93
CA LEU A 122 -10.38 -1.02 -7.06
C LEU A 122 -10.25 0.36 -7.75
N ALA A 123 -9.20 1.10 -7.47
CA ALA A 123 -8.99 2.40 -8.09
C ALA A 123 -9.00 2.32 -9.62
N SER A 124 -9.77 3.19 -10.26
CA SER A 124 -9.90 3.27 -11.72
C SER A 124 -8.80 4.11 -12.35
N THR A 125 -8.57 3.97 -13.65
CA THR A 125 -7.66 4.82 -14.42
C THR A 125 -7.96 6.32 -14.23
N ALA A 126 -9.24 6.71 -14.21
CA ALA A 126 -9.63 8.09 -13.99
C ALA A 126 -9.22 8.58 -12.59
N GLN A 127 -9.30 7.73 -11.58
CA GLN A 127 -8.87 8.04 -10.22
C GLN A 127 -7.34 8.15 -10.13
N PHE A 128 -6.58 7.27 -10.78
CA PHE A 128 -5.12 7.42 -10.86
C PHE A 128 -4.71 8.72 -11.57
N LYS A 129 -5.39 9.12 -12.65
CA LYS A 129 -5.17 10.44 -13.29
C LYS A 129 -5.39 11.59 -12.32
N ARG A 130 -6.43 11.52 -11.48
CA ARG A 130 -6.68 12.54 -10.45
C ARG A 130 -5.64 12.49 -9.35
N MET A 131 -5.23 11.29 -8.88
CA MET A 131 -4.13 11.14 -7.92
C MET A 131 -2.87 11.85 -8.41
N HIS A 132 -2.47 11.62 -9.67
CA HIS A 132 -1.32 12.31 -10.25
C HIS A 132 -1.46 13.83 -10.23
N LYS A 133 -2.61 14.36 -10.66
CA LYS A 133 -2.88 15.81 -10.66
C LYS A 133 -2.84 16.42 -9.26
N LEU A 134 -3.26 15.68 -8.25
CA LEU A 134 -3.29 16.11 -6.86
C LEU A 134 -1.94 15.89 -6.13
N GLY A 135 -0.95 15.24 -6.77
CA GLY A 135 0.32 14.90 -6.12
C GLY A 135 0.22 13.79 -5.07
N MET A 136 -0.79 12.93 -5.17
CA MET A 136 -0.95 11.75 -4.30
C MET A 136 -0.06 10.60 -4.74
N CYS A 137 0.25 9.73 -3.78
CA CYS A 137 0.94 8.45 -4.00
C CYS A 137 -0.04 7.29 -3.83
N ALA A 138 0.27 6.16 -4.45
CA ALA A 138 -0.41 4.88 -4.25
C ALA A 138 0.51 3.87 -3.58
N ASN A 139 -0.02 3.10 -2.63
CA ASN A 139 0.65 1.94 -2.05
C ASN A 139 -0.30 0.75 -2.16
N LEU A 140 -0.11 -0.08 -3.20
CA LEU A 140 -1.05 -1.12 -3.60
C LEU A 140 -0.81 -2.43 -2.86
N PHE A 141 -1.90 -3.13 -2.49
CA PHE A 141 -1.83 -4.39 -1.76
C PHE A 141 -1.70 -5.58 -2.73
N SER A 142 -0.51 -5.79 -3.30
CA SER A 142 -0.28 -6.79 -4.35
C SER A 142 -0.54 -8.23 -3.90
N ASN A 143 -0.29 -8.57 -2.63
CA ASN A 143 -0.50 -9.92 -2.10
C ASN A 143 -1.97 -10.36 -2.14
N HIS A 144 -2.91 -9.41 -2.24
CA HIS A 144 -4.34 -9.72 -2.33
C HIS A 144 -4.71 -10.61 -3.51
N HIS A 145 -3.98 -10.51 -4.64
CA HIS A 145 -4.21 -11.39 -5.78
C HIS A 145 -4.00 -12.86 -5.41
N PHE A 146 -2.93 -13.13 -4.69
CA PHE A 146 -2.59 -14.51 -4.32
C PHE A 146 -3.57 -15.08 -3.29
N TYR A 147 -3.85 -14.34 -2.23
CA TYR A 147 -4.63 -14.87 -1.10
C TYR A 147 -6.14 -14.88 -1.31
N TRP A 148 -6.69 -13.88 -1.99
CA TRP A 148 -8.15 -13.72 -2.17
C TRP A 148 -8.58 -13.52 -3.62
N GLY A 149 -7.67 -13.70 -4.57
CA GLY A 149 -7.97 -13.44 -5.98
C GLY A 149 -9.08 -14.32 -6.54
N ASP A 150 -9.15 -15.58 -6.13
CA ASP A 150 -10.18 -16.51 -6.59
C ASP A 150 -11.56 -16.15 -6.03
N GLU A 151 -11.65 -15.74 -4.76
CA GLU A 151 -12.87 -15.23 -4.12
C GLU A 151 -13.29 -13.89 -4.71
N HIS A 152 -12.33 -13.02 -5.01
CA HIS A 152 -12.64 -11.75 -5.68
C HIS A 152 -13.21 -11.97 -7.07
N TYR A 153 -12.67 -12.94 -7.82
CA TYR A 153 -13.16 -13.30 -9.12
C TYR A 153 -14.57 -13.89 -9.09
N SER A 154 -14.83 -14.82 -8.18
CA SER A 154 -16.05 -15.63 -8.18
C SER A 154 -17.17 -15.06 -7.32
N LEU A 155 -16.88 -14.29 -6.28
CA LEU A 155 -17.83 -13.96 -5.22
C LEU A 155 -17.97 -12.45 -4.95
N THR A 156 -16.85 -11.72 -4.75
CA THR A 156 -16.95 -10.37 -4.18
C THR A 156 -17.10 -9.27 -5.22
N VAL A 157 -16.21 -9.18 -6.22
CA VAL A 157 -16.21 -8.09 -7.22
C VAL A 157 -16.48 -8.57 -8.64
N GLY A 158 -16.44 -9.88 -8.86
CA GLY A 158 -16.67 -10.50 -10.16
C GLY A 158 -15.46 -10.45 -11.10
N PRO A 159 -15.52 -11.20 -12.23
CA PRO A 159 -14.38 -11.38 -13.12
C PRO A 159 -13.76 -10.08 -13.64
N GLU A 160 -14.57 -9.16 -14.13
CA GLU A 160 -14.11 -7.93 -14.77
C GLU A 160 -13.30 -7.06 -13.77
N ARG A 161 -13.85 -6.83 -12.58
CA ARG A 161 -13.20 -5.98 -11.57
C ARG A 161 -12.01 -6.67 -10.91
N ALA A 162 -12.08 -8.01 -10.72
CA ALA A 162 -10.96 -8.79 -10.19
C ALA A 162 -9.73 -8.73 -11.10
N HIS A 163 -9.93 -8.80 -12.42
CA HIS A 163 -8.82 -8.64 -13.38
C HIS A 163 -8.16 -7.25 -13.30
N ARG A 164 -8.90 -6.22 -12.93
CA ARG A 164 -8.41 -4.83 -12.90
C ARG A 164 -7.90 -4.40 -11.53
N MET A 165 -8.19 -5.14 -10.46
CA MET A 165 -7.81 -4.71 -9.10
C MET A 165 -6.29 -4.65 -8.91
N ASN A 166 -5.84 -3.80 -7.96
CA ASN A 166 -4.42 -3.54 -7.68
C ASN A 166 -3.64 -3.21 -8.96
N ALA A 167 -4.11 -2.23 -9.71
CA ALA A 167 -3.66 -1.88 -11.06
C ALA A 167 -2.29 -1.16 -11.05
N CYS A 168 -1.22 -1.91 -10.77
CA CYS A 168 0.14 -1.37 -10.65
C CYS A 168 0.63 -0.73 -11.94
N LYS A 169 0.40 -1.40 -13.09
CA LYS A 169 0.86 -0.88 -14.39
C LYS A 169 0.12 0.40 -14.78
N THR A 170 -1.20 0.42 -14.56
CA THR A 170 -2.01 1.63 -14.78
C THR A 170 -1.53 2.77 -13.89
N ALA A 171 -1.26 2.55 -12.59
CA ALA A 171 -0.74 3.59 -11.70
C ALA A 171 0.58 4.18 -12.24
N LEU A 172 1.52 3.35 -12.70
CA LEU A 172 2.78 3.79 -13.31
C LEU A 172 2.56 4.56 -14.62
N GLN A 173 1.66 4.09 -15.49
CA GLN A 173 1.33 4.76 -16.76
C GLN A 173 0.74 6.16 -16.52
N GLU A 174 -0.08 6.30 -15.48
CA GLU A 174 -0.65 7.58 -15.06
C GLU A 174 0.31 8.41 -14.19
N LYS A 175 1.58 7.97 -14.06
CA LYS A 175 2.66 8.66 -13.35
C LYS A 175 2.37 8.91 -11.87
N VAL A 176 1.58 8.03 -11.24
CA VAL A 176 1.38 8.04 -9.79
C VAL A 176 2.59 7.40 -9.13
N PRO A 177 3.26 8.07 -8.17
CA PRO A 177 4.32 7.43 -7.39
C PRO A 177 3.80 6.17 -6.71
N LEU A 178 4.43 5.02 -6.99
CA LEU A 178 3.94 3.71 -6.62
C LEU A 178 4.84 3.04 -5.59
N ALA A 179 4.20 2.55 -4.53
CA ALA A 179 4.72 1.51 -3.64
C ALA A 179 3.78 0.30 -3.66
N ILE A 180 4.27 -0.84 -3.19
CA ILE A 180 3.47 -2.05 -2.98
C ILE A 180 3.77 -2.63 -1.60
N HIS A 181 2.77 -3.29 -0.98
CA HIS A 181 2.88 -3.78 0.38
C HIS A 181 2.17 -5.13 0.59
N SER A 182 2.49 -5.78 1.71
CA SER A 182 1.89 -7.02 2.18
C SER A 182 0.77 -6.82 3.22
N ASP A 183 0.63 -5.62 3.76
CA ASP A 183 -0.28 -5.30 4.88
C ASP A 183 -0.07 -6.22 6.11
N ALA A 184 1.19 -6.53 6.42
CA ALA A 184 1.50 -7.40 7.56
C ALA A 184 0.87 -6.87 8.87
N PRO A 185 0.23 -7.72 9.69
CA PRO A 185 0.19 -9.19 9.64
C PRO A 185 -0.97 -9.79 8.83
N VAL A 186 -1.73 -9.00 8.06
CA VAL A 186 -2.86 -9.51 7.23
C VAL A 186 -2.36 -10.56 6.22
N THR A 187 -1.20 -10.30 5.60
CA THR A 187 -0.42 -11.32 4.92
C THR A 187 1.02 -11.32 5.46
N PRO A 188 1.80 -12.38 5.28
CA PRO A 188 3.17 -12.44 5.76
C PRO A 188 4.03 -11.29 5.23
N LEU A 189 4.95 -10.79 6.07
CA LEU A 189 5.94 -9.79 5.68
C LEU A 189 6.99 -10.43 4.77
N GLY A 190 6.95 -10.15 3.48
CA GLY A 190 7.88 -10.69 2.50
C GLY A 190 7.96 -9.78 1.26
N PRO A 191 8.85 -8.78 1.24
CA PRO A 191 8.92 -7.82 0.13
C PRO A 191 9.14 -8.48 -1.24
N LEU A 192 9.97 -9.52 -1.33
CA LEU A 192 10.18 -10.27 -2.59
C LEU A 192 8.91 -10.99 -3.04
N PHE A 193 8.15 -11.57 -2.10
CA PHE A 193 6.85 -12.17 -2.40
C PHE A 193 5.83 -11.10 -2.86
N THR A 194 5.83 -9.93 -2.23
CA THR A 194 4.97 -8.80 -2.63
C THR A 194 5.30 -8.34 -4.06
N ALA A 195 6.58 -8.22 -4.40
CA ALA A 195 7.03 -7.90 -5.75
C ALA A 195 6.62 -9.00 -6.74
N TRP A 196 6.80 -10.27 -6.38
CA TRP A 196 6.37 -11.42 -7.18
C TRP A 196 4.87 -11.38 -7.49
N CYS A 197 4.03 -11.06 -6.50
CA CYS A 197 2.58 -10.91 -6.70
C CYS A 197 2.26 -9.84 -7.74
N ALA A 198 2.93 -8.69 -7.72
CA ALA A 198 2.72 -7.62 -8.69
C ALA A 198 3.21 -7.98 -10.11
N MET A 199 4.29 -8.78 -10.21
CA MET A 199 4.87 -9.24 -11.47
C MET A 199 4.03 -10.34 -12.12
N ASN A 200 3.55 -11.30 -11.34
CA ASN A 200 2.92 -12.52 -11.86
C ASN A 200 1.38 -12.47 -11.81
N ARG A 201 0.79 -11.77 -10.84
CA ARG A 201 -0.65 -11.64 -10.64
C ARG A 201 -1.40 -12.99 -10.56
N LEU A 202 -0.72 -13.98 -10.00
CA LEU A 202 -1.28 -15.31 -9.80
C LEU A 202 -2.12 -15.36 -8.52
N THR A 203 -3.25 -16.06 -8.59
CA THR A 203 -4.03 -16.47 -7.42
C THR A 203 -3.45 -17.75 -6.84
N PHE A 204 -3.93 -18.16 -5.66
CA PHE A 204 -3.54 -19.43 -5.04
C PHE A 204 -3.85 -20.65 -5.93
N SER A 205 -4.94 -20.61 -6.70
CA SER A 205 -5.30 -21.67 -7.65
C SER A 205 -4.48 -21.64 -8.97
N GLY A 206 -3.58 -20.65 -9.13
CA GLY A 206 -2.78 -20.49 -10.36
C GLY A 206 -3.47 -19.69 -11.48
N ARG A 207 -4.62 -19.08 -11.21
CA ARG A 207 -5.27 -18.17 -12.17
C ARG A 207 -4.49 -16.87 -12.28
N THR A 208 -4.26 -16.36 -13.49
CA THR A 208 -3.73 -15.00 -13.70
C THR A 208 -4.87 -13.99 -13.71
N LEU A 209 -4.85 -12.98 -12.83
CA LEU A 209 -5.81 -11.88 -12.79
C LEU A 209 -5.24 -10.63 -13.44
N GLY A 210 -5.68 -10.33 -14.68
CA GLY A 210 -5.31 -9.11 -15.40
C GLY A 210 -3.84 -9.08 -15.81
N ASP A 211 -3.45 -9.93 -16.73
CA ASP A 211 -2.10 -10.02 -17.28
C ASP A 211 -1.56 -8.65 -17.76
N TYR A 212 -2.46 -7.81 -18.26
CA TYR A 212 -2.15 -6.45 -18.73
C TYR A 212 -1.74 -5.48 -17.61
N GLU A 213 -1.97 -5.81 -16.33
CA GLU A 213 -1.55 -5.02 -15.17
C GLU A 213 -0.25 -5.49 -14.53
N LYS A 214 0.41 -6.52 -15.09
CA LYS A 214 1.73 -6.95 -14.64
C LYS A 214 2.76 -5.82 -14.81
N ILE A 215 3.61 -5.68 -13.82
CA ILE A 215 4.80 -4.81 -13.87
C ILE A 215 6.06 -5.66 -14.01
N ASN A 216 7.10 -5.10 -14.59
CA ASN A 216 8.36 -5.80 -14.74
C ASN A 216 9.17 -5.81 -13.43
N LYS A 217 10.24 -6.60 -13.42
CA LYS A 217 11.11 -6.83 -12.26
C LYS A 217 11.71 -5.53 -11.71
N MET A 218 12.21 -4.65 -12.58
CA MET A 218 12.74 -3.33 -12.19
C MET A 218 11.68 -2.47 -11.49
N GLN A 219 10.47 -2.43 -12.05
CA GLN A 219 9.36 -1.66 -11.48
C GLN A 219 8.91 -2.23 -10.13
N ALA A 220 8.90 -3.56 -9.99
CA ALA A 220 8.53 -4.22 -8.74
C ALA A 220 9.58 -3.97 -7.65
N LEU A 221 10.88 -4.09 -7.98
CA LEU A 221 11.99 -3.75 -7.07
C LEU A 221 11.95 -2.28 -6.65
N TYR A 222 11.71 -1.36 -7.59
CA TYR A 222 11.51 0.05 -7.29
C TYR A 222 10.36 0.25 -6.30
N ALA A 223 9.22 -0.39 -6.51
CA ALA A 223 8.02 -0.21 -5.68
C ALA A 223 8.19 -0.70 -4.23
N ILE A 224 9.04 -1.72 -3.98
CA ILE A 224 9.36 -2.20 -2.62
C ILE A 224 10.56 -1.47 -1.98
N THR A 225 11.26 -0.61 -2.70
CA THR A 225 12.45 0.10 -2.21
C THR A 225 12.27 1.62 -2.29
N LEU A 226 12.73 2.26 -3.37
CA LEU A 226 12.67 3.72 -3.51
C LEU A 226 11.24 4.26 -3.57
N GLY A 227 10.31 3.55 -4.23
CA GLY A 227 8.90 3.90 -4.24
C GLY A 227 8.30 3.90 -2.84
N ALA A 228 8.61 2.88 -2.02
CA ALA A 228 8.17 2.82 -0.63
C ALA A 228 8.79 3.95 0.21
N ALA A 229 10.08 4.23 0.05
CA ALA A 229 10.76 5.33 0.73
C ALA A 229 10.14 6.70 0.34
N PHE A 230 9.77 6.88 -0.93
CA PHE A 230 9.15 8.09 -1.43
C PHE A 230 7.79 8.37 -0.76
N THR A 231 6.95 7.35 -0.60
CA THR A 231 5.65 7.50 0.08
C THR A 231 5.77 7.86 1.56
N LEU A 232 6.93 7.59 2.16
CA LEU A 232 7.25 7.90 3.56
C LEU A 232 8.05 9.19 3.74
N LYS A 233 8.39 9.89 2.66
CA LYS A 233 9.25 11.10 2.66
C LYS A 233 10.65 10.85 3.25
N ILE A 234 11.22 9.67 3.02
CA ILE A 234 12.57 9.29 3.45
C ILE A 234 13.47 8.85 2.28
N ASP A 235 13.02 9.08 1.05
CA ASP A 235 13.74 8.74 -0.18
C ASP A 235 15.08 9.49 -0.36
N HIS A 236 15.26 10.59 0.36
CA HIS A 236 16.55 11.29 0.45
C HIS A 236 17.57 10.60 1.38
N GLU A 237 17.13 9.63 2.18
CA GLU A 237 17.99 8.90 3.14
C GLU A 237 18.19 7.43 2.77
N VAL A 238 17.14 6.78 2.24
CA VAL A 238 17.10 5.34 1.97
C VAL A 238 16.33 5.02 0.69
N GLY A 239 16.30 3.74 0.30
CA GLY A 239 15.50 3.22 -0.83
C GLY A 239 16.30 3.07 -2.12
N SER A 240 17.49 3.62 -2.21
CA SER A 240 18.42 3.41 -3.34
C SER A 240 19.87 3.47 -2.85
N LEU A 241 20.79 2.87 -3.63
CA LEU A 241 22.22 2.89 -3.37
C LEU A 241 22.84 4.09 -4.09
N GLU A 242 22.81 5.25 -3.46
CA GLU A 242 23.32 6.51 -3.97
C GLU A 242 24.23 7.18 -2.95
N THR A 243 25.25 7.94 -3.42
CA THR A 243 26.13 8.72 -2.56
C THR A 243 25.32 9.70 -1.70
N GLY A 244 25.55 9.70 -0.40
CA GLY A 244 24.85 10.55 0.57
C GLY A 244 23.65 9.88 1.25
N LYS A 245 23.20 8.72 0.78
CA LYS A 245 22.17 7.92 1.47
C LYS A 245 22.79 6.93 2.45
N LYS A 246 21.95 6.42 3.35
CA LYS A 246 22.36 5.37 4.29
C LYS A 246 22.71 4.10 3.55
N ALA A 247 23.75 3.40 3.98
CA ALA A 247 24.13 2.10 3.45
C ALA A 247 23.21 1.01 4.05
N ASP A 248 21.92 1.05 3.64
CA ASP A 248 20.88 0.10 4.03
C ASP A 248 20.53 -0.73 2.80
N CYS A 249 20.89 -2.02 2.81
CA CYS A 249 20.62 -2.92 1.69
C CYS A 249 20.33 -4.35 2.14
N CYS A 250 19.69 -5.10 1.25
CA CYS A 250 19.50 -6.53 1.35
C CYS A 250 20.52 -7.22 0.44
N VAL A 251 21.14 -8.30 0.93
CA VAL A 251 22.11 -9.10 0.17
C VAL A 251 21.41 -10.38 -0.26
N LEU A 252 21.26 -10.57 -1.55
CA LEU A 252 20.67 -11.75 -2.18
C LEU A 252 21.77 -12.73 -2.64
N GLU A 253 21.43 -14.02 -2.73
CA GLU A 253 22.36 -15.06 -3.19
C GLU A 253 22.64 -14.95 -4.70
N GLU A 254 21.63 -14.56 -5.48
CA GLU A 254 21.71 -14.44 -6.93
C GLU A 254 21.30 -13.02 -7.37
N ASP A 255 21.75 -12.61 -8.56
CA ASP A 255 21.28 -11.38 -9.18
C ASP A 255 19.77 -11.49 -9.43
N PRO A 256 18.94 -10.59 -8.85
CA PRO A 256 17.50 -10.65 -9.03
C PRO A 256 17.06 -10.53 -10.49
N PHE A 257 17.89 -10.02 -11.38
CA PHE A 257 17.58 -9.90 -12.82
C PHE A 257 17.80 -11.20 -13.59
N ASP A 258 18.68 -12.08 -13.11
CA ASP A 258 18.99 -13.37 -13.75
C ASP A 258 18.02 -14.48 -13.33
N VAL A 259 17.33 -14.32 -12.20
CA VAL A 259 16.36 -15.31 -11.70
C VAL A 259 15.06 -15.27 -12.50
N ASP A 260 14.49 -16.44 -12.80
CA ASP A 260 13.16 -16.55 -13.42
C ASP A 260 12.08 -15.84 -12.61
N GLU A 261 11.11 -15.18 -13.29
CA GLU A 261 10.09 -14.38 -12.64
C GLU A 261 9.21 -15.20 -11.68
N ILE A 262 8.94 -16.47 -11.98
CA ILE A 262 8.16 -17.37 -11.11
C ILE A 262 8.93 -17.72 -9.85
N LYS A 263 10.25 -17.87 -9.94
CA LYS A 263 11.13 -18.21 -8.81
C LYS A 263 11.59 -16.99 -8.01
N PHE A 264 11.28 -15.79 -8.47
CA PHE A 264 11.74 -14.54 -7.85
C PHE A 264 11.44 -14.45 -6.36
N LYS A 265 10.27 -14.93 -5.91
CA LYS A 265 9.86 -14.96 -4.50
C LYS A 265 10.70 -15.89 -3.61
N ASP A 266 11.36 -16.87 -4.22
CA ASP A 266 12.10 -17.92 -3.53
C ASP A 266 13.59 -17.58 -3.38
N GLN A 267 14.02 -16.41 -3.82
CA GLN A 267 15.39 -15.96 -3.70
C GLN A 267 15.85 -15.96 -2.23
N LYS A 268 17.03 -16.50 -2.01
CA LYS A 268 17.62 -16.57 -0.68
C LYS A 268 18.23 -15.21 -0.31
N ILE A 269 17.84 -14.73 0.86
CA ILE A 269 18.43 -13.55 1.48
C ILE A 269 19.58 -14.02 2.37
N LEU A 270 20.81 -13.60 2.04
CA LEU A 270 22.02 -13.92 2.80
C LEU A 270 22.17 -13.05 4.05
N GLY A 271 21.59 -11.86 4.02
CA GLY A 271 21.64 -10.92 5.12
C GLY A 271 21.16 -9.54 4.74
N THR A 272 21.27 -8.63 5.70
CA THR A 272 21.04 -7.20 5.49
C THR A 272 22.24 -6.40 5.94
N ILE A 273 22.42 -5.21 5.37
CA ILE A 273 23.35 -4.20 5.84
C ILE A 273 22.52 -3.02 6.32
N LYS A 274 22.73 -2.57 7.54
CA LYS A 274 22.05 -1.40 8.11
C LYS A 274 23.09 -0.37 8.58
N GLY A 275 23.06 0.81 8.00
CA GLY A 275 24.03 1.86 8.28
C GLY A 275 25.48 1.38 8.08
N GLY A 276 25.73 0.56 7.07
CA GLY A 276 27.03 -0.03 6.78
C GLY A 276 27.43 -1.24 7.64
N LYS A 277 26.60 -1.65 8.62
CA LYS A 277 26.85 -2.82 9.48
C LYS A 277 26.14 -4.05 8.95
N PRO A 278 26.85 -5.15 8.65
CA PRO A 278 26.25 -6.38 8.17
C PRO A 278 25.53 -7.14 9.29
N HIS A 279 24.39 -7.73 8.92
CA HIS A 279 23.60 -8.67 9.72
C HIS A 279 23.39 -9.91 8.87
N ILE A 280 24.22 -10.94 9.09
CA ILE A 280 24.19 -12.19 8.33
C ILE A 280 23.10 -13.09 8.92
N ILE A 281 22.35 -13.78 8.07
CA ILE A 281 21.38 -14.78 8.49
C ILE A 281 22.14 -16.10 8.64
N GLU A 282 22.54 -16.45 9.85
CA GLU A 282 23.16 -17.74 10.16
C GLU A 282 22.08 -18.81 10.15
N ASN A 283 22.20 -19.80 9.23
CA ASN A 283 21.37 -21.00 9.13
C ASN A 283 19.88 -20.76 9.45
N SER A 284 19.23 -19.95 8.66
CA SER A 284 17.81 -19.70 8.84
C SER A 284 17.02 -20.97 8.58
N CYS A 285 16.46 -21.52 9.62
CA CYS A 285 15.24 -22.28 9.52
C CYS A 285 14.26 -21.39 8.72
N LEU A 286 13.93 -21.78 7.50
CA LEU A 286 12.95 -21.09 6.63
C LEU A 286 11.58 -21.19 7.30
N LEU A 287 11.28 -20.28 8.23
CA LEU A 287 9.98 -20.15 8.89
C LEU A 287 8.94 -19.40 8.03
N TYR A 288 9.15 -19.31 6.73
CA TYR A 288 8.16 -18.79 5.79
C TYR A 288 7.90 -19.80 4.68
N THR A 289 7.46 -20.99 5.07
CA THR A 289 6.62 -21.79 4.20
C THR A 289 5.27 -21.09 4.10
N SER A 290 4.69 -21.07 2.90
CA SER A 290 3.34 -20.54 2.64
C SER A 290 2.38 -20.91 3.76
N PRO A 291 1.57 -19.96 4.29
CA PRO A 291 0.57 -20.32 5.29
C PRO A 291 -0.31 -21.44 4.75
N SER A 292 -0.47 -22.48 5.56
CA SER A 292 -1.38 -23.58 5.26
C SER A 292 -2.81 -23.03 5.14
N PRO A 293 -3.64 -23.54 4.22
CA PRO A 293 -5.03 -23.11 4.05
C PRO A 293 -5.95 -23.43 5.24
N ARG A 294 -5.43 -23.82 6.39
CA ARG A 294 -6.21 -24.35 7.51
C ARG A 294 -6.82 -23.32 8.46
N ASP A 295 -6.57 -22.03 8.28
CA ASP A 295 -7.09 -21.02 9.21
C ASP A 295 -8.34 -20.29 8.71
N SER A 296 -9.01 -20.79 7.66
CA SER A 296 -10.30 -20.26 7.18
C SER A 296 -11.54 -20.84 7.87
N ASP A 297 -11.39 -21.80 8.79
CA ASP A 297 -12.50 -22.51 9.45
C ASP A 297 -12.60 -22.22 10.96
N GLN A 298 -12.49 -20.95 11.38
CA GLN A 298 -12.94 -20.57 12.71
C GLN A 298 -13.64 -19.19 12.69
N SER A 299 -14.99 -19.29 12.67
CA SER A 299 -16.06 -18.37 13.07
C SER A 299 -16.16 -17.03 12.36
#